data_0327734df0bb24cd4da7795fc80475cd
#
_entry.id   0327734df0bb24cd4da7795fc80475cd
#
_cell.length_a   1.000
_cell.length_b   1.000
_cell.length_c   1.000
_cell.angle_alpha   90.00
_cell.angle_beta   90.00
_cell.angle_gamma   90.00
#
_symmetry.space_group_name_H-M   'P 1'
#
loop_
_entity.id
_entity.type
_entity.pdbx_description
1 polymer ?
#
loop_
_entity_poly.entity_id
_entity_poly.type
_entity_poly.pdbx_seq_one_letter_code
_entity_poly.pdbx_strand_id
1 'polypeptide(L)'
;MLTLKLINEETERVIRGLEKKHFTGAREAIENVLAVDRQRREAQRELDQTKQQAKQLAAQIGALMKQGKRDEAEQIKLQVADFKQKDKDLQELMDRAEQELTTLLCQIPNIPYDEVPEGHAAEDNHVVKSNLKECTEQDTVGNWDVNPQLGIDNPLPHWELAKKYNLIDFDLGVKITGAGFPVYIGKGARLQRALINFFLDEARKSGYTEIMPPTVVNAASGYGTGQLPIRKVRCIMQKSTTSI
;
A
#
# COMPACT_ATOMS: atom_id res chain seq x y z
N MET A 1 -1.93 1.92 -3.26
CA MET A 1 -3.29 1.96 -2.65
C MET A 1 -4.14 2.88 -3.48
N LEU A 2 -5.35 2.46 -3.84
CA LEU A 2 -6.32 3.31 -4.55
C LEU A 2 -6.70 4.52 -3.68
N THR A 3 -6.79 5.70 -4.29
CA THR A 3 -7.22 6.90 -3.57
C THR A 3 -8.73 7.07 -3.65
N LEU A 4 -9.35 7.58 -2.58
CA LEU A 4 -10.78 7.92 -2.56
C LEU A 4 -11.16 8.91 -3.69
N LYS A 5 -10.23 9.80 -4.06
CA LYS A 5 -10.43 10.73 -5.16
C LYS A 5 -10.67 9.96 -6.47
N LEU A 6 -9.76 9.05 -6.82
CA LEU A 6 -9.87 8.24 -8.04
C LEU A 6 -11.15 7.39 -8.06
N ILE A 7 -11.49 6.77 -6.92
CA ILE A 7 -12.70 5.95 -6.77
C ILE A 7 -13.97 6.79 -7.01
N ASN A 8 -14.02 8.02 -6.49
CA ASN A 8 -15.16 8.92 -6.66
C ASN A 8 -15.27 9.48 -8.09
N GLU A 9 -14.14 9.85 -8.72
CA GLU A 9 -14.12 10.51 -10.01
C GLU A 9 -14.25 9.52 -11.18
N GLU A 10 -13.70 8.31 -11.03
CA GLU A 10 -13.61 7.30 -12.09
C GLU A 10 -14.12 5.92 -11.64
N THR A 11 -15.25 5.88 -10.94
CA THR A 11 -15.81 4.66 -10.33
C THR A 11 -15.86 3.47 -11.28
N GLU A 12 -16.43 3.64 -12.46
CA GLU A 12 -16.59 2.55 -13.44
C GLU A 12 -15.25 2.08 -14.04
N ARG A 13 -14.27 2.97 -14.17
CA ARG A 13 -12.91 2.59 -14.58
C ARG A 13 -12.23 1.75 -13.51
N VAL A 14 -12.40 2.14 -12.24
CA VAL A 14 -11.85 1.38 -11.12
C VAL A 14 -12.48 0.00 -11.05
N ILE A 15 -13.80 -0.11 -11.16
CA ILE A 15 -14.51 -1.40 -11.16
C ILE A 15 -14.00 -2.29 -12.30
N ARG A 16 -13.96 -1.79 -13.53
CA ARG A 16 -13.44 -2.54 -14.69
C ARG A 16 -11.99 -2.99 -14.50
N GLY A 17 -11.15 -2.12 -13.92
CA GLY A 17 -9.75 -2.47 -13.64
C GLY A 17 -9.61 -3.57 -12.58
N LEU A 18 -10.50 -3.62 -11.59
CA LEU A 18 -10.55 -4.70 -10.60
C LEU A 18 -11.08 -6.01 -11.21
N GLU A 19 -12.11 -5.94 -12.04
CA GLU A 19 -12.65 -7.07 -12.78
C GLU A 19 -11.59 -7.68 -13.71
N LYS A 20 -10.81 -6.84 -14.41
CA LYS A 20 -9.66 -7.26 -15.22
C LYS A 20 -8.59 -8.01 -14.43
N LYS A 21 -8.48 -7.76 -13.14
CA LYS A 21 -7.64 -8.52 -12.19
C LYS A 21 -8.33 -9.71 -11.56
N HIS A 22 -9.51 -10.06 -12.03
CA HIS A 22 -10.35 -11.13 -11.48
C HIS A 22 -10.68 -10.96 -9.99
N PHE A 23 -10.77 -9.70 -9.53
CA PHE A 23 -11.16 -9.40 -8.15
C PHE A 23 -12.64 -9.64 -7.96
N THR A 24 -12.98 -10.68 -7.20
CA THR A 24 -14.37 -11.09 -6.95
C THR A 24 -15.10 -10.01 -6.12
N GLY A 25 -16.32 -9.63 -6.54
CA GLY A 25 -17.12 -8.64 -5.83
C GLY A 25 -16.60 -7.19 -6.00
N ALA A 26 -15.92 -6.87 -7.12
CA ALA A 26 -15.33 -5.55 -7.37
C ALA A 26 -16.34 -4.41 -7.19
N ARG A 27 -17.53 -4.53 -7.79
CA ARG A 27 -18.58 -3.50 -7.70
C ARG A 27 -19.05 -3.30 -6.26
N GLU A 28 -19.38 -4.38 -5.56
CA GLU A 28 -19.84 -4.34 -4.18
C GLU A 28 -18.78 -3.70 -3.25
N ALA A 29 -17.51 -4.09 -3.41
CA ALA A 29 -16.42 -3.53 -2.62
C ALA A 29 -16.28 -2.01 -2.83
N ILE A 30 -16.40 -1.51 -4.06
CA ILE A 30 -16.32 -0.09 -4.37
C ILE A 30 -17.56 0.66 -3.86
N GLU A 31 -18.76 0.10 -4.00
CA GLU A 31 -20.00 0.67 -3.47
C GLU A 31 -19.95 0.82 -1.94
N ASN A 32 -19.41 -0.16 -1.24
CA ASN A 32 -19.20 -0.10 0.22
C ASN A 32 -18.22 1.03 0.59
N VAL A 33 -17.09 1.15 -0.10
CA VAL A 33 -16.15 2.27 0.12
C VAL A 33 -16.83 3.62 -0.08
N LEU A 34 -17.61 3.78 -1.16
CA LEU A 34 -18.34 5.02 -1.45
C LEU A 34 -19.43 5.32 -0.43
N ALA A 35 -20.08 4.30 0.12
CA ALA A 35 -21.09 4.47 1.15
C ALA A 35 -20.48 4.99 2.46
N VAL A 36 -19.37 4.37 2.91
CA VAL A 36 -18.66 4.81 4.12
C VAL A 36 -18.03 6.20 3.94
N ASP A 37 -17.48 6.52 2.76
CA ASP A 37 -16.96 7.87 2.48
C ASP A 37 -18.06 8.94 2.50
N ARG A 38 -19.27 8.62 2.02
CA ARG A 38 -20.43 9.52 2.15
C ARG A 38 -20.78 9.80 3.61
N GLN A 39 -20.88 8.76 4.43
CA GLN A 39 -21.17 8.91 5.87
C GLN A 39 -20.11 9.78 6.56
N ARG A 40 -18.83 9.54 6.28
CA ARG A 40 -17.72 10.36 6.79
C ARG A 40 -17.85 11.82 6.39
N ARG A 41 -18.15 12.10 5.11
CA ARG A 41 -18.31 13.48 4.60
C ARG A 41 -19.54 14.19 5.19
N GLU A 42 -20.62 13.46 5.42
CA GLU A 42 -21.83 13.99 6.08
C GLU A 42 -21.53 14.35 7.53
N ALA A 43 -20.91 13.43 8.27
CA ALA A 43 -20.48 13.67 9.64
C ALA A 43 -19.53 14.88 9.75
N GLN A 44 -18.57 15.01 8.81
CA GLN A 44 -17.67 16.17 8.77
C GLN A 44 -18.43 17.48 8.55
N ARG A 45 -19.37 17.51 7.61
CA ARG A 45 -20.19 18.70 7.35
C ARG A 45 -21.02 19.11 8.57
N GLU A 46 -21.66 18.13 9.22
CA GLU A 46 -22.41 18.37 10.44
C GLU A 46 -21.53 18.87 11.57
N LEU A 47 -20.35 18.29 11.75
CA LEU A 47 -19.37 18.71 12.74
C LEU A 47 -18.92 20.16 12.53
N ASP A 48 -18.63 20.53 11.29
CA ASP A 48 -18.24 21.90 10.95
C ASP A 48 -19.36 22.90 11.22
N GLN A 49 -20.62 22.55 10.88
CA GLN A 49 -21.79 23.35 11.17
C GLN A 49 -22.02 23.50 12.68
N THR A 50 -21.93 22.40 13.42
CA THR A 50 -22.12 22.39 14.89
C THR A 50 -21.06 23.26 15.59
N LYS A 51 -19.80 23.14 15.18
CA LYS A 51 -18.70 23.98 15.69
C LYS A 51 -18.91 25.45 15.37
N GLN A 52 -19.41 25.79 14.19
CA GLN A 52 -19.71 27.17 13.80
C GLN A 52 -20.85 27.73 14.68
N GLN A 53 -21.93 26.96 14.87
CA GLN A 53 -23.05 27.36 15.73
C GLN A 53 -22.62 27.52 17.19
N ALA A 54 -21.87 26.58 17.72
CA ALA A 54 -21.33 26.66 19.09
C ALA A 54 -20.45 27.91 19.27
N LYS A 55 -19.66 28.29 18.29
CA LYS A 55 -18.83 29.51 18.31
C LYS A 55 -19.69 30.78 18.32
N GLN A 56 -20.78 30.83 17.54
CA GLN A 56 -21.71 31.96 17.52
C GLN A 56 -22.43 32.12 18.85
N LEU A 57 -22.92 31.00 19.41
CA LEU A 57 -23.59 31.03 20.74
C LEU A 57 -22.63 31.42 21.86
N ALA A 58 -21.37 30.94 21.80
CA ALA A 58 -20.36 31.35 22.78
C ALA A 58 -20.07 32.88 22.74
N ALA A 59 -20.08 33.49 21.55
CA ALA A 59 -19.96 34.94 21.40
C ALA A 59 -21.17 35.68 21.99
N GLN A 60 -22.39 35.14 21.83
CA GLN A 60 -23.64 35.72 22.42
C GLN A 60 -23.61 35.66 23.94
N ILE A 61 -23.12 34.57 24.54
CA ILE A 61 -22.93 34.47 25.99
C ILE A 61 -22.09 35.67 26.51
N GLY A 62 -20.97 35.97 25.84
CA GLY A 62 -20.10 37.07 26.20
C GLY A 62 -20.82 38.45 26.14
N ALA A 63 -21.68 38.66 25.15
CA ALA A 63 -22.48 39.89 25.00
C ALA A 63 -23.57 40.01 26.08
N LEU A 64 -24.33 38.94 26.36
CA LEU A 64 -25.38 38.91 27.36
C LEU A 64 -24.83 39.08 28.78
N MET A 65 -23.68 38.50 29.09
CA MET A 65 -23.01 38.70 30.38
C MET A 65 -22.59 40.15 30.60
N LYS A 66 -22.15 40.87 29.57
CA LYS A 66 -21.84 42.29 29.63
C LYS A 66 -23.08 43.15 29.82
N GLN A 67 -24.24 42.71 29.38
CA GLN A 67 -25.55 43.37 29.54
C GLN A 67 -26.24 43.01 30.85
N GLY A 68 -25.69 42.17 31.70
CA GLY A 68 -26.25 41.75 32.97
C GLY A 68 -27.38 40.70 32.86
N LYS A 69 -27.69 40.17 31.68
CA LYS A 69 -28.76 39.20 31.42
C LYS A 69 -28.30 37.76 31.70
N ARG A 70 -28.15 37.43 32.98
CA ARG A 70 -27.59 36.17 33.45
C ARG A 70 -28.43 34.94 33.08
N ASP A 71 -29.75 35.03 33.21
CA ASP A 71 -30.67 33.91 32.96
C ASP A 71 -30.67 33.50 31.47
N GLU A 72 -30.69 34.49 30.57
CA GLU A 72 -30.58 34.23 29.13
C GLU A 72 -29.22 33.62 28.77
N ALA A 73 -28.13 34.09 29.40
CA ALA A 73 -26.78 33.51 29.19
C ALA A 73 -26.67 32.07 29.71
N GLU A 74 -27.38 31.69 30.77
CA GLU A 74 -27.43 30.35 31.34
C GLU A 74 -28.12 29.35 30.39
N GLN A 75 -29.25 29.78 29.79
CA GLN A 75 -29.96 28.98 28.78
C GLN A 75 -29.07 28.70 27.56
N ILE A 76 -28.31 29.68 27.07
CA ILE A 76 -27.41 29.49 25.94
C ILE A 76 -26.22 28.58 26.31
N LYS A 77 -25.75 28.64 27.56
CA LYS A 77 -24.72 27.72 28.04
C LYS A 77 -25.15 26.24 27.96
N LEU A 78 -26.40 25.95 28.30
CA LEU A 78 -26.96 24.59 28.16
C LEU A 78 -26.96 24.15 26.70
N GLN A 79 -27.37 25.01 25.77
CA GLN A 79 -27.32 24.71 24.35
C GLN A 79 -25.89 24.45 23.86
N VAL A 80 -24.90 25.23 24.32
CA VAL A 80 -23.49 25.02 24.00
C VAL A 80 -22.98 23.68 24.55
N ALA A 81 -23.51 23.25 25.70
CA ALA A 81 -23.15 21.92 26.24
C ALA A 81 -23.70 20.77 25.35
N ASP A 82 -24.95 20.91 24.87
CA ASP A 82 -25.52 19.94 23.92
C ASP A 82 -24.73 19.87 22.61
N PHE A 83 -24.30 21.02 22.08
CA PHE A 83 -23.43 21.05 20.89
C PHE A 83 -22.10 20.38 21.15
N LYS A 84 -21.51 20.53 22.33
CA LYS A 84 -20.26 19.83 22.67
C LYS A 84 -20.40 18.29 22.69
N GLN A 85 -21.56 17.82 23.19
CA GLN A 85 -21.84 16.38 23.15
C GLN A 85 -22.02 15.91 21.73
N LYS A 86 -22.81 16.64 20.90
CA LYS A 86 -22.99 16.33 19.49
C LYS A 86 -21.65 16.33 18.71
N ASP A 87 -20.77 17.30 18.99
CA ASP A 87 -19.43 17.34 18.38
C ASP A 87 -18.62 16.08 18.70
N LYS A 88 -18.70 15.59 19.94
CA LYS A 88 -18.02 14.37 20.35
C LYS A 88 -18.57 13.14 19.62
N ASP A 89 -19.89 13.01 19.55
CA ASP A 89 -20.55 11.89 18.89
C ASP A 89 -20.23 11.87 17.38
N LEU A 90 -20.22 13.03 16.73
CA LEU A 90 -19.84 13.17 15.32
C LEU A 90 -18.36 12.87 15.08
N GLN A 91 -17.48 13.29 15.99
CA GLN A 91 -16.05 12.95 15.90
C GLN A 91 -15.83 11.44 16.02
N GLU A 92 -16.50 10.78 16.97
CA GLU A 92 -16.43 9.32 17.11
C GLU A 92 -16.95 8.59 15.85
N LEU A 93 -18.00 9.12 15.22
CA LEU A 93 -18.52 8.58 13.96
C LEU A 93 -17.50 8.71 12.83
N MET A 94 -16.86 9.86 12.71
CA MET A 94 -15.80 10.10 11.74
C MET A 94 -14.61 9.16 11.94
N ASP A 95 -14.14 9.03 13.17
CA ASP A 95 -12.99 8.17 13.49
C ASP A 95 -13.28 6.71 13.15
N ARG A 96 -14.50 6.24 13.41
CA ARG A 96 -14.95 4.90 13.00
C ARG A 96 -14.99 4.75 11.48
N ALA A 97 -15.58 5.72 10.79
CA ALA A 97 -15.65 5.70 9.33
C ALA A 97 -14.26 5.72 8.67
N GLU A 98 -13.30 6.47 9.22
CA GLU A 98 -11.92 6.49 8.74
C GLU A 98 -11.20 5.16 8.95
N GLN A 99 -11.42 4.51 10.09
CA GLN A 99 -10.88 3.16 10.35
C GLN A 99 -11.48 2.12 9.40
N GLU A 100 -12.79 2.19 9.18
CA GLU A 100 -13.49 1.30 8.25
C GLU A 100 -13.02 1.52 6.81
N LEU A 101 -12.91 2.77 6.35
CA LEU A 101 -12.35 3.10 5.03
C LEU A 101 -10.94 2.56 4.85
N THR A 102 -10.08 2.72 5.85
CA THR A 102 -8.73 2.19 5.81
C THR A 102 -8.75 0.66 5.66
N THR A 103 -9.62 -0.02 6.40
CA THR A 103 -9.77 -1.47 6.34
C THR A 103 -10.24 -1.93 4.97
N LEU A 104 -11.28 -1.30 4.42
CA LEU A 104 -11.83 -1.61 3.10
C LEU A 104 -10.79 -1.35 1.98
N LEU A 105 -10.14 -0.20 1.99
CA LEU A 105 -9.13 0.16 0.97
C LEU A 105 -7.90 -0.76 1.02
N CYS A 106 -7.52 -1.26 2.19
CA CYS A 106 -6.42 -2.22 2.31
C CYS A 106 -6.73 -3.60 1.72
N GLN A 107 -7.99 -3.94 1.54
CA GLN A 107 -8.42 -5.21 0.95
C GLN A 107 -8.51 -5.14 -0.58
N ILE A 108 -8.62 -3.93 -1.14
CA ILE A 108 -8.78 -3.73 -2.58
C ILE A 108 -7.41 -3.57 -3.24
N PRO A 109 -7.06 -4.39 -4.26
CA PRO A 109 -5.81 -4.24 -4.99
C PRO A 109 -5.84 -2.98 -5.87
N ASN A 110 -4.67 -2.49 -6.27
CA ASN A 110 -4.58 -1.43 -7.27
C ASN A 110 -5.06 -1.94 -8.64
N ILE A 111 -5.68 -1.06 -9.42
CA ILE A 111 -6.03 -1.34 -10.81
C ILE A 111 -4.77 -1.42 -11.69
N PRO A 112 -4.76 -2.24 -12.74
CA PRO A 112 -3.69 -2.26 -13.72
C PRO A 112 -3.75 -0.99 -14.59
N TYR A 113 -2.65 -0.70 -15.28
CA TYR A 113 -2.63 0.29 -16.35
C TYR A 113 -3.48 -0.19 -17.52
N ASP A 114 -4.06 0.73 -18.29
CA ASP A 114 -5.07 0.40 -19.30
C ASP A 114 -4.51 -0.51 -20.42
N GLU A 115 -3.22 -0.34 -20.77
CA GLU A 115 -2.52 -1.14 -21.78
C GLU A 115 -2.13 -2.56 -21.33
N VAL A 116 -2.19 -2.84 -20.02
CA VAL A 116 -1.88 -4.19 -19.53
C VAL A 116 -2.95 -5.17 -20.02
N PRO A 117 -2.59 -6.28 -20.69
CA PRO A 117 -3.57 -7.25 -21.16
C PRO A 117 -4.28 -7.95 -20.00
N GLU A 118 -5.47 -8.47 -20.26
CA GLU A 118 -6.13 -9.39 -19.33
C GLU A 118 -5.42 -10.74 -19.37
N GLY A 119 -5.22 -11.37 -18.21
CA GLY A 119 -4.54 -12.64 -18.12
C GLY A 119 -4.70 -13.28 -16.74
N HIS A 120 -4.48 -14.58 -16.65
CA HIS A 120 -4.60 -15.37 -15.43
C HIS A 120 -3.24 -15.73 -14.82
N ALA A 121 -2.19 -15.76 -15.65
CA ALA A 121 -0.86 -16.23 -15.27
C ALA A 121 0.26 -15.38 -15.92
N ALA A 122 1.49 -15.64 -15.51
CA ALA A 122 2.66 -14.92 -16.03
C ALA A 122 2.87 -15.19 -17.53
N GLU A 123 2.44 -16.35 -18.00
CA GLU A 123 2.52 -16.81 -19.39
C GLU A 123 1.69 -15.95 -20.35
N ASP A 124 0.64 -15.29 -19.85
CA ASP A 124 -0.22 -14.41 -20.63
C ASP A 124 0.39 -13.01 -20.86
N ASN A 125 1.49 -12.68 -20.17
CA ASN A 125 2.15 -11.38 -20.31
C ASN A 125 2.75 -11.20 -21.70
N HIS A 126 2.46 -10.07 -22.35
CA HIS A 126 3.08 -9.71 -23.62
C HIS A 126 4.55 -9.36 -23.47
N VAL A 127 5.37 -9.84 -24.40
CA VAL A 127 6.78 -9.48 -24.49
C VAL A 127 6.90 -8.17 -25.25
N VAL A 128 7.03 -7.06 -24.54
CA VAL A 128 7.07 -5.71 -25.14
C VAL A 128 8.40 -5.46 -25.87
N LYS A 129 9.52 -5.97 -25.36
CA LYS A 129 10.85 -5.76 -25.92
C LYS A 129 11.76 -6.94 -25.64
N SER A 130 12.53 -7.33 -26.64
CA SER A 130 13.59 -8.32 -26.52
C SER A 130 14.83 -7.86 -27.28
N ASN A 131 16.00 -8.29 -26.81
CA ASN A 131 17.25 -8.13 -27.55
C ASN A 131 17.49 -9.27 -28.55
N LEU A 132 16.61 -10.28 -28.56
CA LEU A 132 16.80 -11.52 -29.33
C LEU A 132 16.06 -11.50 -30.66
N LYS A 133 14.91 -10.86 -30.73
CA LYS A 133 14.12 -10.68 -31.95
C LYS A 133 13.18 -9.48 -31.82
N GLU A 134 12.60 -9.05 -32.94
CA GLU A 134 11.48 -8.11 -32.94
C GLU A 134 10.25 -8.76 -32.26
N CYS A 135 9.60 -8.00 -31.36
CA CYS A 135 8.41 -8.46 -30.67
C CYS A 135 7.15 -8.10 -31.45
N THR A 136 6.18 -8.99 -31.46
CA THR A 136 4.85 -8.79 -32.03
C THR A 136 3.78 -8.81 -30.92
N GLU A 137 2.56 -8.38 -31.23
CA GLU A 137 1.44 -8.42 -30.26
C GLU A 137 1.05 -9.85 -29.83
N GLN A 138 1.44 -10.87 -30.61
CA GLN A 138 1.19 -12.27 -30.29
C GLN A 138 2.26 -12.89 -29.39
N ASP A 139 3.38 -12.21 -29.16
CA ASP A 139 4.48 -12.74 -28.35
C ASP A 139 4.14 -12.60 -26.86
N THR A 140 3.75 -13.70 -26.21
CA THR A 140 3.54 -13.80 -24.77
C THR A 140 4.64 -14.67 -24.14
N VAL A 141 4.80 -14.60 -22.81
CA VAL A 141 5.79 -15.40 -22.09
C VAL A 141 5.54 -16.89 -22.28
N GLY A 142 4.27 -17.32 -22.42
CA GLY A 142 3.90 -18.72 -22.62
C GLY A 142 4.19 -19.28 -24.02
N ASN A 143 4.26 -18.42 -25.06
CA ASN A 143 4.57 -18.82 -26.44
C ASN A 143 5.88 -18.21 -26.97
N TRP A 144 6.67 -17.62 -26.07
CA TRP A 144 7.94 -17.00 -26.42
C TRP A 144 9.02 -18.06 -26.55
N ASP A 145 9.39 -18.36 -27.79
CA ASP A 145 10.57 -19.19 -28.09
C ASP A 145 11.85 -18.39 -27.79
N VAL A 146 12.29 -18.49 -26.55
CA VAL A 146 13.63 -18.03 -26.16
C VAL A 146 14.67 -19.02 -26.74
N ASN A 147 14.71 -19.11 -28.05
CA ASN A 147 15.81 -19.84 -28.66
C ASN A 147 17.01 -18.86 -28.75
N PRO A 148 18.05 -19.14 -28.00
CA PRO A 148 19.14 -18.22 -27.83
C PRO A 148 20.08 -18.25 -29.04
N GLN A 149 19.78 -17.47 -30.04
CA GLN A 149 20.84 -17.03 -30.96
C GLN A 149 21.73 -15.97 -30.28
N LEU A 150 21.98 -16.14 -28.98
CA LEU A 150 22.96 -15.36 -28.23
C LEU A 150 24.39 -15.72 -28.57
N GLY A 151 24.64 -16.60 -29.57
CA GLY A 151 25.98 -17.10 -29.88
C GLY A 151 26.57 -17.98 -28.76
N ILE A 152 25.75 -18.43 -27.84
CA ILE A 152 26.12 -19.35 -26.76
C ILE A 152 25.38 -20.65 -26.99
N ASP A 153 26.12 -21.67 -27.46
CA ASP A 153 25.59 -23.01 -27.57
C ASP A 153 25.33 -23.56 -26.15
N ASN A 154 24.09 -23.98 -25.84
CA ASN A 154 23.69 -24.56 -24.58
C ASN A 154 24.02 -23.70 -23.33
N PRO A 155 23.34 -22.57 -23.09
CA PRO A 155 23.56 -21.77 -21.90
C PRO A 155 23.20 -22.57 -20.66
N LEU A 156 24.13 -22.70 -19.72
CA LEU A 156 23.86 -23.32 -18.43
C LEU A 156 23.00 -22.40 -17.55
N PRO A 157 21.98 -22.92 -16.87
CA PRO A 157 21.20 -22.14 -15.95
C PRO A 157 22.03 -21.65 -14.74
N HIS A 158 21.59 -20.57 -14.11
CA HIS A 158 22.36 -19.92 -13.05
C HIS A 158 22.70 -20.85 -11.86
N TRP A 159 21.83 -21.80 -11.51
CA TRP A 159 22.10 -22.76 -10.44
C TRP A 159 23.22 -23.74 -10.78
N GLU A 160 23.36 -24.15 -12.04
CA GLU A 160 24.48 -24.99 -12.49
C GLU A 160 25.78 -24.19 -12.54
N LEU A 161 25.73 -22.94 -13.01
CA LEU A 161 26.87 -22.03 -12.97
C LEU A 161 27.33 -21.76 -11.54
N ALA A 162 26.40 -21.51 -10.64
CA ALA A 162 26.66 -21.29 -9.21
C ALA A 162 27.39 -22.50 -8.60
N LYS A 163 26.95 -23.72 -8.92
CA LYS A 163 27.57 -24.97 -8.47
C LYS A 163 28.92 -25.18 -9.12
N LYS A 164 29.01 -25.03 -10.46
CA LYS A 164 30.24 -25.22 -11.23
C LYS A 164 31.40 -24.33 -10.74
N TYR A 165 31.08 -23.08 -10.41
CA TYR A 165 32.10 -22.13 -9.95
C TYR A 165 32.15 -21.97 -8.42
N ASN A 166 31.40 -22.78 -7.66
CA ASN A 166 31.27 -22.71 -6.20
C ASN A 166 31.00 -21.31 -5.68
N LEU A 167 29.96 -20.67 -6.23
CA LEU A 167 29.59 -19.31 -5.90
C LEU A 167 28.48 -19.23 -4.85
N ILE A 168 27.55 -20.19 -4.89
CA ILE A 168 26.37 -20.24 -4.00
C ILE A 168 26.13 -21.68 -3.59
N ASP A 169 25.93 -21.90 -2.29
CA ASP A 169 25.50 -23.17 -1.73
C ASP A 169 24.03 -23.07 -1.30
N PHE A 170 23.16 -23.69 -2.08
CA PHE A 170 21.72 -23.73 -1.80
C PHE A 170 21.38 -24.75 -0.71
N ASP A 171 22.11 -25.88 -0.67
CA ASP A 171 21.85 -26.94 0.30
C ASP A 171 22.20 -26.49 1.72
N LEU A 172 23.31 -25.77 1.87
CA LEU A 172 23.69 -25.15 3.13
C LEU A 172 22.67 -24.08 3.55
N GLY A 173 22.13 -23.31 2.62
CA GLY A 173 21.07 -22.34 2.87
C GLY A 173 19.81 -22.97 3.42
N VAL A 174 19.36 -24.06 2.82
CA VAL A 174 18.22 -24.86 3.30
C VAL A 174 18.47 -25.39 4.73
N LYS A 175 19.66 -25.88 5.00
CA LYS A 175 20.04 -26.44 6.30
C LYS A 175 20.05 -25.37 7.41
N ILE A 176 20.49 -24.15 7.12
CA ILE A 176 20.59 -23.06 8.10
C ILE A 176 19.23 -22.38 8.38
N THR A 177 18.45 -22.15 7.31
CA THR A 177 17.28 -21.25 7.40
C THR A 177 16.01 -21.88 6.85
N GLY A 178 16.11 -22.66 5.76
CA GLY A 178 14.98 -23.23 5.02
C GLY A 178 15.05 -22.96 3.52
N ALA A 179 14.06 -23.44 2.78
CA ALA A 179 14.01 -23.32 1.33
C ALA A 179 14.02 -21.83 0.87
N GLY A 180 14.77 -21.55 -0.18
CA GLY A 180 14.85 -20.22 -0.79
C GLY A 180 15.92 -19.29 -0.19
N PHE A 181 16.73 -19.76 0.75
CA PHE A 181 17.82 -18.98 1.33
C PHE A 181 19.18 -19.47 0.77
N PRO A 182 19.89 -18.66 -0.06
CA PRO A 182 21.20 -19.01 -0.58
C PRO A 182 22.32 -18.64 0.40
N VAL A 183 23.41 -19.42 0.40
CA VAL A 183 24.66 -19.05 1.06
C VAL A 183 25.70 -18.72 0.00
N TYR A 184 26.15 -17.49 -0.03
CA TYR A 184 27.20 -17.05 -0.96
C TYR A 184 28.58 -17.42 -0.46
N ILE A 185 29.42 -17.98 -1.32
CA ILE A 185 30.74 -18.51 -0.95
C ILE A 185 31.85 -17.83 -1.78
N GLY A 186 32.96 -17.51 -1.14
CA GLY A 186 34.19 -17.07 -1.78
C GLY A 186 33.99 -15.93 -2.80
N LYS A 187 34.21 -16.23 -4.08
CA LYS A 187 34.03 -15.25 -5.18
C LYS A 187 32.59 -14.80 -5.32
N GLY A 188 31.59 -15.64 -5.01
CA GLY A 188 30.18 -15.30 -5.04
C GLY A 188 29.83 -14.23 -3.99
N ALA A 189 30.29 -14.40 -2.76
CA ALA A 189 30.11 -13.42 -1.70
C ALA A 189 30.81 -12.08 -2.01
N ARG A 190 32.00 -12.15 -2.62
CA ARG A 190 32.73 -10.95 -3.07
C ARG A 190 31.99 -10.22 -4.19
N LEU A 191 31.45 -10.95 -5.17
CA LEU A 191 30.68 -10.41 -6.28
C LEU A 191 29.41 -9.71 -5.77
N GLN A 192 28.67 -10.34 -4.86
CA GLN A 192 27.47 -9.76 -4.26
C GLN A 192 27.77 -8.39 -3.61
N ARG A 193 28.82 -8.30 -2.79
CA ARG A 193 29.23 -7.03 -2.17
C ARG A 193 29.65 -5.99 -3.21
N ALA A 194 30.38 -6.40 -4.25
CA ALA A 194 30.80 -5.52 -5.31
C ALA A 194 29.61 -4.94 -6.08
N LEU A 195 28.59 -5.75 -6.37
CA LEU A 195 27.35 -5.28 -7.00
C LEU A 195 26.56 -4.32 -6.12
N ILE A 196 26.44 -4.59 -4.82
CA ILE A 196 25.78 -3.67 -3.88
C ILE A 196 26.49 -2.30 -3.91
N ASN A 197 27.80 -2.28 -3.78
CA ASN A 197 28.56 -1.02 -3.81
C ASN A 197 28.41 -0.30 -5.16
N PHE A 198 28.47 -1.04 -6.27
CA PHE A 198 28.29 -0.48 -7.60
C PHE A 198 26.92 0.21 -7.74
N PHE A 199 25.83 -0.46 -7.32
CA PHE A 199 24.49 0.13 -7.41
C PHE A 199 24.32 1.36 -6.52
N LEU A 200 24.90 1.36 -5.32
CA LEU A 200 24.88 2.53 -4.43
C LEU A 200 25.66 3.69 -5.04
N ASP A 201 26.84 3.44 -5.62
CA ASP A 201 27.65 4.46 -6.28
C ASP A 201 26.96 5.05 -7.51
N GLU A 202 26.31 4.22 -8.34
CA GLU A 202 25.55 4.69 -9.49
C GLU A 202 24.29 5.47 -9.09
N ALA A 203 23.59 5.02 -8.05
CA ALA A 203 22.47 5.77 -7.50
C ALA A 203 22.90 7.16 -7.01
N ARG A 204 24.01 7.26 -6.29
CA ARG A 204 24.54 8.53 -5.81
C ARG A 204 24.94 9.45 -6.98
N LYS A 205 25.57 8.94 -8.03
CA LYS A 205 25.89 9.70 -9.25
C LYS A 205 24.62 10.24 -9.93
N SER A 206 23.53 9.50 -9.84
CA SER A 206 22.20 9.88 -10.37
C SER A 206 21.42 10.83 -9.46
N GLY A 207 22.03 11.33 -8.36
CA GLY A 207 21.42 12.31 -7.46
C GLY A 207 20.56 11.72 -6.34
N TYR A 208 20.55 10.41 -6.15
CA TYR A 208 19.86 9.80 -5.01
C TYR A 208 20.67 9.96 -3.71
N THR A 209 19.97 10.12 -2.60
CA THR A 209 20.56 10.12 -1.27
C THR A 209 20.57 8.73 -0.70
N GLU A 210 21.72 8.23 -0.29
CA GLU A 210 21.85 6.93 0.39
C GLU A 210 21.33 7.05 1.81
N ILE A 211 20.45 6.11 2.19
CA ILE A 211 19.86 6.02 3.53
C ILE A 211 20.02 4.60 4.05
N MET A 212 20.51 4.46 5.27
CA MET A 212 20.60 3.18 5.98
C MET A 212 19.52 3.11 7.06
N PRO A 213 18.33 2.56 6.75
CA PRO A 213 17.25 2.46 7.72
C PRO A 213 17.49 1.31 8.72
N PRO A 214 16.76 1.31 9.86
CA PRO A 214 16.75 0.16 10.75
C PRO A 214 16.26 -1.11 10.04
N THR A 215 16.84 -2.25 10.39
CA THR A 215 16.46 -3.56 9.82
C THR A 215 15.07 -4.00 10.28
N VAL A 216 14.65 -3.59 11.48
CA VAL A 216 13.35 -3.90 12.06
C VAL A 216 12.46 -2.66 11.98
N VAL A 217 11.24 -2.84 11.51
CA VAL A 217 10.25 -1.76 11.35
C VAL A 217 8.96 -2.08 12.11
N ASN A 218 8.18 -1.05 12.44
CA ASN A 218 6.87 -1.22 13.06
C ASN A 218 5.79 -1.61 12.05
N ALA A 219 4.62 -2.00 12.55
CA ALA A 219 3.50 -2.42 11.69
C ALA A 219 3.02 -1.30 10.75
N ALA A 220 3.05 -0.03 11.20
CA ALA A 220 2.64 1.11 10.37
C ALA A 220 3.50 1.24 9.10
N SER A 221 4.81 1.04 9.21
CA SER A 221 5.72 1.00 8.05
C SER A 221 5.40 -0.16 7.11
N GLY A 222 5.03 -1.32 7.67
CA GLY A 222 4.58 -2.49 6.89
C GLY A 222 3.29 -2.22 6.11
N TYR A 223 2.34 -1.49 6.70
CA TYR A 223 1.12 -1.04 6.00
C TYR A 223 1.45 0.01 4.92
N GLY A 224 2.30 0.98 5.23
CA GLY A 224 2.70 2.03 4.29
C GLY A 224 3.37 1.50 3.03
N THR A 225 4.11 0.38 3.12
CA THR A 225 4.78 -0.26 1.98
C THR A 225 3.96 -1.39 1.35
N GLY A 226 2.72 -1.63 1.80
CA GLY A 226 1.85 -2.68 1.27
C GLY A 226 2.29 -4.12 1.60
N GLN A 227 3.15 -4.30 2.60
CA GLN A 227 3.53 -5.64 3.10
C GLN A 227 2.45 -6.22 4.02
N LEU A 228 1.69 -5.37 4.68
CA LEU A 228 0.53 -5.69 5.50
C LEU A 228 -0.74 -5.06 4.87
N PRO A 229 -1.94 -5.65 5.07
CA PRO A 229 -2.23 -6.91 5.79
C PRO A 229 -1.99 -8.18 4.97
N ILE A 230 -1.91 -8.06 3.63
CA ILE A 230 -1.98 -9.18 2.68
C ILE A 230 -0.80 -10.17 2.86
N ARG A 231 0.37 -9.68 3.24
CA ARG A 231 1.59 -10.47 3.37
C ARG A 231 1.96 -10.84 4.81
N LYS A 232 1.00 -10.81 5.72
CA LYS A 232 1.21 -11.11 7.14
C LYS A 232 1.95 -12.44 7.40
N VAL A 233 1.72 -13.44 6.55
CA VAL A 233 2.37 -14.76 6.64
C VAL A 233 3.84 -14.75 6.17
N ARG A 234 4.22 -13.74 5.36
CA ARG A 234 5.59 -13.61 4.81
C ARG A 234 6.49 -12.68 5.63
N CYS A 235 5.94 -11.94 6.57
CA CYS A 235 6.71 -11.09 7.46
C CYS A 235 7.19 -11.89 8.67
N ILE A 236 8.48 -11.81 8.97
CA ILE A 236 9.02 -12.33 10.24
C ILE A 236 8.56 -11.37 11.33
N MET A 237 7.55 -11.77 12.09
CA MET A 237 7.03 -11.01 13.23
C MET A 237 7.81 -11.38 14.49
N GLN A 238 8.57 -10.44 15.03
CA GLN A 238 9.14 -10.61 16.36
C GLN A 238 8.02 -10.42 17.39
N LYS A 239 7.58 -11.51 18.01
CA LYS A 239 6.70 -11.42 19.19
C LYS A 239 7.50 -10.79 20.32
N SER A 240 7.03 -9.67 20.86
CA SER A 240 7.57 -9.15 22.11
C SER A 240 7.23 -10.18 23.19
N THR A 241 8.20 -10.94 23.62
CA THR A 241 8.13 -11.67 24.89
C THR A 241 8.33 -10.66 26.00
N THR A 242 7.28 -9.92 26.36
CA THR A 242 7.22 -9.25 27.64
C THR A 242 6.71 -10.29 28.64
N SER A 243 7.64 -11.10 29.14
CA SER A 243 7.47 -11.79 30.40
C SER A 243 8.52 -11.22 31.35
N ILE A 244 8.11 -10.32 32.18
CA ILE A 244 8.72 -10.05 33.47
C ILE A 244 7.71 -10.45 34.52
#